data_f2a6fbd20556f0dbce07206bfeb653a4
#
_entry.id   f2a6fbd20556f0dbce07206bfeb653a4
#
_cell.length_a   1.000
_cell.length_b   1.000
_cell.length_c   1.000
_cell.angle_alpha   90.00
_cell.angle_beta   90.00
_cell.angle_gamma   90.00
#
_symmetry.space_group_name_H-M   'P 1'
#
loop_
_entity.id
_entity.type
_entity.pdbx_description
1 polymer ?
#
loop_
_entity_poly.entity_id
_entity_poly.type
_entity_poly.pdbx_seq_one_letter_code
_entity_poly.pdbx_strand_id
1 'polypeptide(L)'
;MKSKLFFLLLAVMSLTLVLACSSEEVEEVATEVEVANEAKDDDHDHEDHSTLEEVLERGSLKCGVNDNLTGFGVLTSAGSFEGFDIDYCKAVAAAILGDASKVEYVPLTASARFEALGSEEIDLLIRNTTWTASRDRDLGNDFTATTFYDGQGMMVYADSGYKTIEDMAGATICVLQGTTTELNLDDRFKSAGLDYTPLTFETNDPLQAAFEEKRCDGWTTDKSGLASKRAEFPASAGGPDALVVLAETLSKEPLGPLTRDNDSEFYDVVQWVVFGMMQAEESGLSLIHI
;
A
#
# COMPACT_ATOMS: atom_id res chain seq x y z
N MET A 1 -8.40 66.77 14.19
CA MET A 1 -9.59 67.52 13.71
C MET A 1 -10.37 66.64 12.80
N LYS A 2 -11.69 66.42 13.12
CA LYS A 2 -12.78 65.94 12.22
C LYS A 2 -12.63 64.45 11.80
N SER A 3 -13.53 63.49 12.01
CA SER A 3 -14.93 63.59 12.43
C SER A 3 -15.39 62.19 12.86
N LYS A 4 -15.86 62.13 14.07
CA LYS A 4 -16.90 61.23 14.53
C LYS A 4 -18.15 61.49 13.68
N LEU A 5 -18.69 60.49 13.00
CA LEU A 5 -20.10 60.35 12.68
C LEU A 5 -20.29 59.17 11.72
N PHE A 6 -20.56 57.99 12.24
CA PHE A 6 -21.37 56.96 11.58
C PHE A 6 -21.58 55.77 12.52
N PHE A 7 -22.08 56.07 13.71
CA PHE A 7 -22.73 55.10 14.60
C PHE A 7 -24.07 55.73 14.99
N LEU A 8 -25.11 55.46 14.26
CA LEU A 8 -26.51 55.49 14.68
C LEU A 8 -27.39 55.21 13.48
N LEU A 9 -27.83 53.99 13.29
CA LEU A 9 -29.05 53.61 12.58
C LEU A 9 -29.03 52.10 12.31
N LEU A 10 -29.40 51.35 13.32
CA LEU A 10 -29.95 49.99 13.19
C LEU A 10 -30.33 49.45 14.55
N ALA A 11 -31.24 50.17 15.17
CA ALA A 11 -32.05 49.63 16.26
C ALA A 11 -33.42 50.24 16.07
N VAL A 12 -34.37 49.47 15.69
CA VAL A 12 -35.82 49.58 15.73
C VAL A 12 -36.41 48.92 14.49
N MET A 13 -36.64 47.62 14.58
CA MET A 13 -37.85 47.01 14.01
C MET A 13 -37.94 45.56 14.51
N SER A 14 -38.20 45.42 15.78
CA SER A 14 -38.83 44.25 16.37
C SER A 14 -40.21 44.69 16.81
N LEU A 15 -41.24 44.08 16.29
CA LEU A 15 -42.47 43.74 17.03
C LEU A 15 -43.66 43.68 16.06
N THR A 16 -44.41 42.64 16.30
CA THR A 16 -45.79 42.36 15.82
C THR A 16 -45.96 41.64 14.49
N LEU A 17 -46.28 40.36 14.59
CA LEU A 17 -47.57 39.82 14.17
C LEU A 17 -47.84 38.47 14.89
N VAL A 18 -48.88 38.54 15.73
CA VAL A 18 -49.47 37.39 16.43
C VAL A 18 -50.77 37.03 15.71
N LEU A 19 -51.00 35.73 15.58
CA LEU A 19 -52.27 35.02 15.32
C LEU A 19 -53.16 35.43 14.14
N ALA A 20 -53.29 34.43 13.26
CA ALA A 20 -54.61 34.04 12.76
C ALA A 20 -54.61 32.52 12.44
N CYS A 21 -55.23 31.77 13.34
CA CYS A 21 -55.73 30.43 13.00
C CYS A 21 -56.92 30.59 12.06
N SER A 22 -56.89 29.97 10.90
CA SER A 22 -58.07 29.55 10.20
C SER A 22 -57.86 28.12 9.69
N SER A 23 -58.68 27.26 10.21
CA SER A 23 -58.89 25.89 9.79
C SER A 23 -59.49 25.89 8.36
N GLU A 24 -58.77 25.37 7.39
CA GLU A 24 -59.34 24.85 6.13
C GLU A 24 -59.07 23.34 6.12
N GLU A 25 -60.19 22.61 6.11
CA GLU A 25 -60.25 21.19 5.85
C GLU A 25 -59.69 20.95 4.43
N VAL A 26 -58.63 20.21 4.32
CA VAL A 26 -58.17 19.66 3.05
C VAL A 26 -58.65 18.20 2.99
N GLU A 27 -59.57 17.95 2.09
CA GLU A 27 -60.01 16.59 1.72
C GLU A 27 -58.80 15.72 1.38
N GLU A 28 -58.76 14.60 2.10
CA GLU A 28 -57.85 13.51 1.87
C GLU A 28 -58.27 12.76 0.61
N VAL A 29 -57.63 13.07 -0.52
CA VAL A 29 -57.71 12.22 -1.71
C VAL A 29 -56.67 11.12 -1.55
N ALA A 30 -57.13 10.02 -0.99
CA ALA A 30 -56.40 8.76 -1.01
C ALA A 30 -56.31 8.24 -2.45
N THR A 31 -55.19 8.47 -3.10
CA THR A 31 -54.78 7.67 -4.26
C THR A 31 -54.00 6.48 -3.74
N GLU A 32 -54.68 5.33 -3.73
CA GLU A 32 -54.03 4.02 -3.60
C GLU A 32 -53.03 3.88 -4.75
N VAL A 33 -51.72 4.02 -4.43
CA VAL A 33 -50.65 3.52 -5.28
C VAL A 33 -50.44 2.09 -4.86
N GLU A 34 -51.02 1.18 -5.59
CA GLU A 34 -50.74 -0.24 -5.54
C GLU A 34 -49.28 -0.42 -5.99
N VAL A 35 -48.34 -0.41 -4.99
CA VAL A 35 -46.96 -0.83 -5.22
C VAL A 35 -46.99 -2.35 -5.33
N ALA A 36 -47.00 -2.82 -6.57
CA ALA A 36 -46.72 -4.23 -6.84
C ALA A 36 -45.30 -4.51 -6.37
N ASN A 37 -45.23 -5.06 -5.18
CA ASN A 37 -44.00 -5.59 -4.60
C ASN A 37 -43.79 -6.98 -5.21
N GLU A 38 -43.36 -7.05 -6.47
CA GLU A 38 -42.68 -8.25 -6.98
C GLU A 38 -41.28 -8.25 -6.39
N ALA A 39 -41.16 -8.71 -5.16
CA ALA A 39 -39.91 -9.26 -4.66
C ALA A 39 -39.61 -10.47 -5.55
N LYS A 40 -38.78 -10.27 -6.56
CA LYS A 40 -37.98 -11.38 -7.08
C LYS A 40 -36.96 -11.66 -6.00
N ASP A 41 -37.24 -12.67 -5.20
CA ASP A 41 -36.24 -13.47 -4.52
C ASP A 41 -35.40 -14.13 -5.65
N ASP A 42 -34.43 -13.39 -6.18
CA ASP A 42 -33.24 -14.00 -6.77
C ASP A 42 -32.36 -14.39 -5.55
N ASP A 43 -32.74 -15.52 -4.98
CA ASP A 43 -31.93 -16.29 -4.04
C ASP A 43 -30.73 -16.85 -4.85
N HIS A 44 -29.78 -15.97 -5.20
CA HIS A 44 -28.44 -16.36 -5.46
C HIS A 44 -27.80 -16.56 -4.08
N ASP A 45 -27.94 -17.79 -3.56
CA ASP A 45 -27.02 -18.35 -2.59
C ASP A 45 -25.60 -18.34 -3.19
N HIS A 46 -24.99 -17.16 -3.27
CA HIS A 46 -23.57 -17.04 -3.14
C HIS A 46 -23.32 -17.22 -1.64
N GLU A 47 -23.02 -18.46 -1.25
CA GLU A 47 -22.28 -18.68 -0.02
C GLU A 47 -21.00 -17.83 -0.18
N ASP A 48 -21.02 -16.62 0.34
CA ASP A 48 -19.83 -15.79 0.51
C ASP A 48 -18.95 -16.50 1.55
N HIS A 49 -18.18 -17.50 1.08
CA HIS A 49 -17.16 -18.14 1.89
C HIS A 49 -16.10 -17.08 2.21
N SER A 50 -15.89 -16.80 3.50
CA SER A 50 -14.82 -15.89 3.90
C SER A 50 -13.47 -16.51 3.56
N THR A 51 -12.47 -15.70 3.24
CA THR A 51 -11.10 -16.20 3.02
C THR A 51 -10.59 -17.04 4.18
N LEU A 52 -11.05 -16.73 5.41
CA LEU A 52 -10.72 -17.51 6.61
C LEU A 52 -11.23 -18.96 6.50
N GLU A 53 -12.49 -19.15 6.07
CA GLU A 53 -13.05 -20.48 5.87
C GLU A 53 -12.31 -21.25 4.78
N GLU A 54 -12.01 -20.61 3.65
CA GLU A 54 -11.24 -21.23 2.57
C GLU A 54 -9.84 -21.68 3.02
N VAL A 55 -9.13 -20.86 3.80
CA VAL A 55 -7.82 -21.20 4.36
C VAL A 55 -7.92 -22.37 5.34
N LEU A 56 -8.96 -22.40 6.19
CA LEU A 56 -9.21 -23.50 7.12
C LEU A 56 -9.53 -24.82 6.40
N GLU A 57 -10.39 -24.77 5.39
CA GLU A 57 -10.77 -25.95 4.61
C GLU A 57 -9.60 -26.50 3.79
N ARG A 58 -8.82 -25.62 3.14
CA ARG A 58 -7.64 -25.98 2.36
C ARG A 58 -6.48 -26.46 3.24
N GLY A 59 -6.40 -25.97 4.48
CA GLY A 59 -5.34 -26.29 5.42
C GLY A 59 -3.98 -25.66 5.06
N SER A 60 -3.96 -24.61 4.24
CA SER A 60 -2.79 -23.82 3.88
C SER A 60 -3.17 -22.37 3.57
N LEU A 61 -2.26 -21.41 3.84
CA LEU A 61 -2.39 -20.00 3.51
C LEU A 61 -1.61 -19.71 2.23
N LYS A 62 -2.25 -19.19 1.19
CA LYS A 62 -1.57 -18.67 0.00
C LYS A 62 -1.14 -17.23 0.24
N CYS A 63 0.16 -17.00 0.37
CA CYS A 63 0.71 -15.67 0.65
C CYS A 63 1.49 -15.14 -0.55
N GLY A 64 1.05 -14.00 -1.11
CA GLY A 64 1.72 -13.29 -2.18
C GLY A 64 2.93 -12.52 -1.64
N VAL A 65 4.14 -12.83 -2.14
CA VAL A 65 5.40 -12.35 -1.58
C VAL A 65 6.37 -11.84 -2.65
N ASN A 66 7.41 -11.15 -2.21
CA ASN A 66 8.60 -10.89 -3.01
C ASN A 66 9.56 -12.09 -2.90
N ASP A 67 10.29 -12.39 -3.98
CA ASP A 67 11.29 -13.46 -4.04
C ASP A 67 12.72 -12.96 -4.24
N ASN A 68 12.89 -11.65 -4.43
CA ASN A 68 14.18 -11.02 -4.76
C ASN A 68 14.38 -9.67 -4.05
N LEU A 69 14.07 -9.62 -2.75
CA LEU A 69 14.35 -8.45 -1.91
C LEU A 69 14.83 -8.92 -0.54
N THR A 70 16.13 -9.07 -0.39
CA THR A 70 16.76 -9.49 0.86
C THR A 70 16.36 -8.58 2.02
N GLY A 71 15.99 -9.21 3.14
CA GLY A 71 15.44 -8.55 4.30
C GLY A 71 13.90 -8.55 4.33
N PHE A 72 13.20 -8.49 3.21
CA PHE A 72 11.74 -8.54 3.14
C PHE A 72 11.20 -9.89 2.66
N GLY A 73 11.55 -10.29 1.45
CA GLY A 73 11.16 -11.57 0.88
C GLY A 73 12.18 -12.01 -0.16
N VAL A 74 12.86 -13.12 0.08
CA VAL A 74 13.86 -13.68 -0.82
C VAL A 74 13.72 -15.20 -0.88
N LEU A 75 13.77 -15.74 -2.12
CA LEU A 75 13.92 -17.18 -2.34
C LEU A 75 15.40 -17.53 -2.28
N THR A 76 15.79 -18.25 -1.23
CA THR A 76 17.20 -18.66 -1.03
C THR A 76 17.62 -19.73 -2.02
N SER A 77 18.92 -19.92 -2.18
CA SER A 77 19.48 -21.02 -3.00
C SER A 77 19.13 -22.42 -2.48
N ALA A 78 18.69 -22.52 -1.21
CA ALA A 78 18.21 -23.76 -0.61
C ALA A 78 16.73 -24.03 -0.95
N GLY A 79 16.04 -23.11 -1.64
CA GLY A 79 14.64 -23.25 -2.01
C GLY A 79 13.66 -22.85 -0.89
N SER A 80 14.13 -22.16 0.16
CA SER A 80 13.29 -21.61 1.23
C SER A 80 13.04 -20.13 1.04
N PHE A 81 11.86 -19.66 1.46
CA PHE A 81 11.58 -18.22 1.55
C PHE A 81 12.01 -17.71 2.94
N GLU A 82 12.62 -16.52 2.95
CA GLU A 82 13.11 -15.85 4.16
C GLU A 82 12.88 -14.35 4.07
N GLY A 83 12.67 -13.70 5.22
CA GLY A 83 12.58 -12.25 5.35
C GLY A 83 11.40 -11.79 6.20
N PHE A 84 11.35 -10.49 6.42
CA PHE A 84 10.38 -9.82 7.28
C PHE A 84 8.92 -10.10 6.85
N ASP A 85 8.60 -9.92 5.58
CA ASP A 85 7.27 -10.18 5.03
C ASP A 85 6.91 -11.68 5.13
N ILE A 86 7.90 -12.56 4.92
CA ILE A 86 7.73 -14.00 5.02
C ILE A 86 7.38 -14.43 6.45
N ASP A 87 7.97 -13.78 7.46
CA ASP A 87 7.70 -14.09 8.87
C ASP A 87 6.27 -13.67 9.27
N TYR A 88 5.72 -12.60 8.69
CA TYR A 88 4.30 -12.26 8.85
C TYR A 88 3.38 -13.30 8.20
N CYS A 89 3.69 -13.81 7.00
CA CYS A 89 2.92 -14.90 6.39
C CYS A 89 2.89 -16.14 7.31
N LYS A 90 4.06 -16.51 7.89
CA LYS A 90 4.15 -17.63 8.85
C LYS A 90 3.33 -17.38 10.11
N ALA A 91 3.35 -16.15 10.64
CA ALA A 91 2.59 -15.79 11.83
C ALA A 91 1.07 -15.89 11.59
N VAL A 92 0.58 -15.43 10.43
CA VAL A 92 -0.83 -15.58 10.05
C VAL A 92 -1.21 -17.05 9.91
N ALA A 93 -0.40 -17.86 9.23
CA ALA A 93 -0.65 -19.30 9.11
C ALA A 93 -0.64 -20.01 10.48
N ALA A 94 0.29 -19.64 11.38
CA ALA A 94 0.32 -20.18 12.74
C ALA A 94 -0.94 -19.80 13.54
N ALA A 95 -1.44 -18.57 13.38
CA ALA A 95 -2.64 -18.12 14.08
C ALA A 95 -3.91 -18.84 13.61
N ILE A 96 -4.05 -19.09 12.30
CA ILE A 96 -5.24 -19.71 11.72
C ILE A 96 -5.18 -21.24 11.81
N LEU A 97 -4.02 -21.82 11.47
CA LEU A 97 -3.86 -23.26 11.25
C LEU A 97 -3.08 -23.98 12.38
N GLY A 98 -2.56 -23.20 13.34
CA GLY A 98 -1.72 -23.74 14.42
C GLY A 98 -0.32 -24.21 13.97
N ASP A 99 0.09 -23.90 12.73
CA ASP A 99 1.35 -24.36 12.14
C ASP A 99 1.90 -23.32 11.15
N ALA A 100 3.03 -22.71 11.51
CA ALA A 100 3.72 -21.70 10.69
C ALA A 100 4.26 -22.24 9.35
N SER A 101 4.35 -23.57 9.19
CA SER A 101 4.82 -24.18 7.94
C SER A 101 3.70 -24.32 6.88
N LYS A 102 2.45 -24.01 7.23
CA LYS A 102 1.28 -24.13 6.37
C LYS A 102 1.10 -22.92 5.45
N VAL A 103 2.19 -22.45 4.83
CA VAL A 103 2.16 -21.33 3.89
C VAL A 103 2.57 -21.82 2.50
N GLU A 104 1.75 -21.48 1.52
CA GLU A 104 2.06 -21.56 0.11
C GLU A 104 2.51 -20.17 -0.36
N TYR A 105 3.79 -20.00 -0.66
CA TYR A 105 4.33 -18.72 -1.12
C TYR A 105 4.15 -18.57 -2.62
N VAL A 106 3.53 -17.45 -3.03
CA VAL A 106 3.30 -17.11 -4.44
C VAL A 106 4.15 -15.87 -4.77
N PRO A 107 5.27 -16.05 -5.50
CA PRO A 107 6.09 -14.91 -5.92
C PRO A 107 5.34 -14.05 -6.93
N LEU A 108 5.28 -12.73 -6.69
CA LEU A 108 4.54 -11.81 -7.52
C LEU A 108 5.40 -10.61 -7.93
N THR A 109 5.19 -10.09 -9.14
CA THR A 109 5.74 -8.80 -9.55
C THR A 109 4.98 -7.65 -8.87
N ALA A 110 5.54 -6.44 -8.92
CA ALA A 110 4.85 -5.27 -8.37
C ALA A 110 3.55 -4.96 -9.14
N SER A 111 3.49 -5.28 -10.43
CA SER A 111 2.32 -5.04 -11.28
C SER A 111 1.21 -6.06 -11.05
N ALA A 112 1.54 -7.35 -10.85
CA ALA A 112 0.57 -8.43 -10.78
C ALA A 112 -0.09 -8.61 -9.40
N ARG A 113 0.53 -8.08 -8.33
CA ARG A 113 0.14 -8.41 -6.94
C ARG A 113 -1.31 -8.11 -6.57
N PHE A 114 -1.88 -7.00 -7.07
CA PHE A 114 -3.25 -6.60 -6.75
C PHE A 114 -4.28 -7.45 -7.50
N GLU A 115 -4.00 -7.79 -8.77
CA GLU A 115 -4.83 -8.68 -9.55
C GLU A 115 -4.84 -10.10 -8.95
N ALA A 116 -3.68 -10.60 -8.50
CA ALA A 116 -3.58 -11.90 -7.84
C ALA A 116 -4.40 -11.98 -6.54
N LEU A 117 -4.48 -10.88 -5.78
CA LEU A 117 -5.31 -10.83 -4.58
C LEU A 117 -6.81 -10.77 -4.95
N GLY A 118 -7.18 -9.92 -5.91
CA GLY A 118 -8.58 -9.77 -6.34
C GLY A 118 -9.15 -10.97 -7.09
N SER A 119 -8.29 -11.78 -7.73
CA SER A 119 -8.68 -13.01 -8.44
C SER A 119 -8.59 -14.29 -7.59
N GLU A 120 -8.32 -14.17 -6.29
CA GLU A 120 -8.22 -15.31 -5.34
C GLU A 120 -7.06 -16.27 -5.63
N GLU A 121 -6.10 -15.85 -6.46
CA GLU A 121 -4.84 -16.56 -6.65
C GLU A 121 -4.06 -16.65 -5.33
N ILE A 122 -4.16 -15.59 -4.52
CA ILE A 122 -3.63 -15.51 -3.16
C ILE A 122 -4.70 -15.09 -2.15
N ASP A 123 -4.55 -15.50 -0.90
CA ASP A 123 -5.41 -15.12 0.21
C ASP A 123 -4.96 -13.80 0.85
N LEU A 124 -3.66 -13.60 0.92
CA LEU A 124 -2.99 -12.52 1.64
C LEU A 124 -1.83 -11.98 0.82
N LEU A 125 -1.73 -10.66 0.71
CA LEU A 125 -0.60 -10.02 0.06
C LEU A 125 0.31 -9.37 1.10
N ILE A 126 1.54 -9.87 1.25
CA ILE A 126 2.59 -9.26 2.06
C ILE A 126 3.87 -9.18 1.21
N ARG A 127 4.05 -8.03 0.54
CA ARG A 127 5.09 -7.85 -0.46
C ARG A 127 5.54 -6.39 -0.50
N ASN A 128 6.17 -5.90 0.59
CA ASN A 128 6.62 -4.51 0.69
C ASN A 128 5.68 -3.54 -0.07
N THR A 129 4.39 -3.60 0.27
CA THR A 129 3.34 -2.87 -0.44
C THR A 129 2.95 -1.61 0.31
N THR A 130 3.14 -0.46 -0.32
CA THR A 130 2.82 0.84 0.26
C THR A 130 1.32 1.05 0.34
N TRP A 131 0.84 1.42 1.52
CA TRP A 131 -0.54 1.84 1.76
C TRP A 131 -0.79 3.21 1.15
N THR A 132 -1.69 3.27 0.19
CA THR A 132 -2.16 4.52 -0.40
C THR A 132 -3.67 4.51 -0.51
N ALA A 133 -4.30 5.69 -0.46
CA ALA A 133 -5.75 5.80 -0.56
C ALA A 133 -6.32 5.21 -1.87
N SER A 134 -5.57 5.28 -2.98
CA SER A 134 -6.01 4.69 -4.25
C SER A 134 -5.94 3.17 -4.24
N ARG A 135 -4.91 2.59 -3.64
CA ARG A 135 -4.77 1.13 -3.55
C ARG A 135 -5.80 0.52 -2.61
N ASP A 136 -6.09 1.21 -1.51
CA ASP A 136 -7.04 0.81 -0.50
C ASP A 136 -8.48 0.90 -1.04
N ARG A 137 -8.85 2.05 -1.60
CA ARG A 137 -10.23 2.33 -2.02
C ARG A 137 -10.58 1.82 -3.41
N ASP A 138 -9.64 1.95 -4.38
CA ASP A 138 -9.98 1.83 -5.80
C ASP A 138 -9.66 0.45 -6.38
N LEU A 139 -8.93 -0.41 -5.65
CA LEU A 139 -8.50 -1.73 -6.11
C LEU A 139 -9.21 -2.90 -5.40
N GLY A 140 -10.20 -2.63 -4.56
CA GLY A 140 -10.94 -3.68 -3.85
C GLY A 140 -10.07 -4.42 -2.82
N ASN A 141 -9.22 -3.70 -2.09
CA ASN A 141 -8.32 -4.25 -1.09
C ASN A 141 -8.34 -3.43 0.18
N ASP A 142 -8.18 -4.07 1.32
CA ASP A 142 -8.03 -3.45 2.63
C ASP A 142 -6.61 -3.64 3.17
N PHE A 143 -5.95 -2.53 3.53
CA PHE A 143 -4.71 -2.58 4.29
C PHE A 143 -4.99 -2.77 5.77
N THR A 144 -4.33 -3.74 6.42
CA THR A 144 -4.63 -4.07 7.81
C THR A 144 -3.89 -3.16 8.80
N ALA A 145 -2.58 -3.05 8.69
CA ALA A 145 -1.75 -2.16 9.51
C ALA A 145 -0.40 -1.91 8.83
N THR A 146 0.28 -0.82 9.21
CA THR A 146 1.64 -0.57 8.72
C THR A 146 2.62 -1.42 9.50
N THR A 147 3.32 -2.34 8.82
CA THR A 147 4.36 -3.20 9.40
C THR A 147 5.74 -2.55 9.35
N PHE A 148 5.99 -1.70 8.36
CA PHE A 148 7.26 -1.02 8.17
C PHE A 148 7.07 0.39 7.60
N TYR A 149 7.70 1.39 8.24
CA TYR A 149 7.69 2.76 7.75
C TYR A 149 8.96 3.03 6.94
N ASP A 150 8.80 3.12 5.64
CA ASP A 150 9.89 3.41 4.70
C ASP A 150 9.71 4.78 4.04
N GLY A 151 10.57 5.06 3.11
CA GLY A 151 10.51 6.24 2.25
C GLY A 151 11.27 5.99 0.96
N GLN A 152 10.81 6.55 -0.14
CA GLN A 152 11.49 6.45 -1.42
C GLN A 152 12.82 7.20 -1.40
N GLY A 153 13.85 6.56 -1.92
CA GLY A 153 15.19 7.12 -2.12
C GLY A 153 15.64 7.11 -3.58
N MET A 154 16.83 7.62 -3.77
CA MET A 154 17.56 7.58 -5.05
C MET A 154 18.96 7.06 -4.79
N MET A 155 19.39 6.01 -5.47
CA MET A 155 20.74 5.48 -5.44
C MET A 155 21.46 5.83 -6.73
N VAL A 156 22.69 6.31 -6.61
CA VAL A 156 23.53 6.74 -7.72
C VAL A 156 24.95 6.19 -7.56
N TYR A 157 25.74 6.23 -8.61
CA TYR A 157 27.17 5.94 -8.49
C TYR A 157 27.87 7.05 -7.69
N ALA A 158 28.77 6.70 -6.80
CA ALA A 158 29.52 7.63 -5.95
C ALA A 158 30.38 8.62 -6.75
N ASP A 159 30.84 8.21 -7.93
CA ASP A 159 31.63 9.01 -8.85
C ASP A 159 30.79 9.86 -9.85
N SER A 160 29.45 9.77 -9.81
CA SER A 160 28.53 10.51 -10.70
C SER A 160 28.53 12.02 -10.46
N GLY A 161 28.86 12.43 -9.25
CA GLY A 161 28.77 13.83 -8.83
C GLY A 161 27.38 14.30 -8.38
N TYR A 162 26.32 13.49 -8.55
CA TYR A 162 24.97 13.80 -8.10
C TYR A 162 24.90 13.81 -6.56
N LYS A 163 24.26 14.82 -5.99
CA LYS A 163 24.06 14.99 -4.54
C LYS A 163 22.60 15.23 -4.18
N THR A 164 21.83 15.77 -5.11
CA THR A 164 20.42 16.11 -4.98
C THR A 164 19.66 15.62 -6.22
N ILE A 165 18.34 15.62 -6.16
CA ILE A 165 17.49 15.29 -7.32
C ILE A 165 17.63 16.38 -8.40
N GLU A 166 17.86 17.64 -8.01
CA GLU A 166 18.08 18.75 -8.94
C GLU A 166 19.34 18.57 -9.80
N ASP A 167 20.37 17.91 -9.29
CA ASP A 167 21.58 17.59 -10.06
C ASP A 167 21.31 16.56 -11.17
N MET A 168 20.19 15.82 -11.08
CA MET A 168 19.85 14.73 -11.99
C MET A 168 18.97 15.18 -13.18
N ALA A 169 18.92 16.47 -13.49
CA ALA A 169 18.20 16.96 -14.66
C ALA A 169 18.74 16.29 -15.95
N GLY A 170 17.86 15.69 -16.73
CA GLY A 170 18.19 14.95 -17.95
C GLY A 170 18.70 13.52 -17.74
N ALA A 171 18.80 13.04 -16.49
CA ALA A 171 19.29 11.72 -16.16
C ALA A 171 18.34 10.59 -16.60
N THR A 172 18.90 9.41 -16.85
CA THR A 172 18.13 8.17 -17.02
C THR A 172 17.99 7.47 -15.67
N ILE A 173 16.75 7.17 -15.26
CA ILE A 173 16.45 6.59 -13.94
C ILE A 173 15.76 5.25 -14.08
N CYS A 174 16.37 4.22 -13.49
CA CYS A 174 15.81 2.88 -13.40
C CYS A 174 14.76 2.81 -12.28
N VAL A 175 13.61 2.21 -12.57
CA VAL A 175 12.49 2.04 -11.65
C VAL A 175 11.66 0.80 -12.00
N LEU A 176 11.03 0.19 -11.00
CA LEU A 176 10.06 -0.90 -11.23
C LEU A 176 8.69 -0.32 -11.59
N GLN A 177 8.08 -0.86 -12.64
CA GLN A 177 6.71 -0.51 -13.04
C GLN A 177 5.66 -0.97 -12.01
N GLY A 178 4.51 -0.28 -11.96
CA GLY A 178 3.40 -0.61 -11.06
C GLY A 178 3.67 -0.28 -9.59
N THR A 179 4.65 0.60 -9.33
CA THR A 179 5.05 1.00 -7.99
C THR A 179 4.65 2.44 -7.68
N THR A 180 4.48 2.76 -6.37
CA THR A 180 4.38 4.15 -5.91
C THR A 180 5.62 4.95 -6.27
N THR A 181 6.78 4.31 -6.26
CA THR A 181 8.06 4.94 -6.54
C THR A 181 8.21 5.36 -8.00
N GLU A 182 7.56 4.68 -8.95
CA GLU A 182 7.45 5.11 -10.34
C GLU A 182 6.60 6.39 -10.45
N LEU A 183 5.43 6.42 -9.81
CA LEU A 183 4.53 7.59 -9.83
C LEU A 183 5.15 8.80 -9.13
N ASN A 184 5.73 8.59 -7.95
CA ASN A 184 6.37 9.67 -7.18
C ASN A 184 7.61 10.23 -7.88
N LEU A 185 8.34 9.40 -8.63
CA LEU A 185 9.47 9.85 -9.46
C LEU A 185 9.00 10.88 -10.48
N ASP A 186 7.94 10.54 -11.22
CA ASP A 186 7.35 11.43 -12.24
C ASP A 186 6.85 12.73 -11.61
N ASP A 187 6.10 12.64 -10.51
CA ASP A 187 5.59 13.81 -9.79
C ASP A 187 6.72 14.70 -9.25
N ARG A 188 7.80 14.11 -8.71
CA ARG A 188 8.93 14.87 -8.15
C ARG A 188 9.69 15.64 -9.22
N PHE A 189 10.00 15.00 -10.36
CA PHE A 189 10.71 15.66 -11.45
C PHE A 189 9.85 16.71 -12.13
N LYS A 190 8.58 16.42 -12.42
CA LYS A 190 7.65 17.40 -13.00
C LYS A 190 7.44 18.62 -12.09
N SER A 191 7.24 18.41 -10.79
CA SER A 191 7.04 19.50 -9.84
C SER A 191 8.27 20.41 -9.70
N ALA A 192 9.46 19.86 -9.89
CA ALA A 192 10.72 20.62 -9.92
C ALA A 192 11.03 21.24 -11.28
N GLY A 193 10.24 20.97 -12.33
CA GLY A 193 10.49 21.42 -13.70
C GLY A 193 11.73 20.77 -14.32
N LEU A 194 12.04 19.54 -13.92
CA LEU A 194 13.20 18.81 -14.39
C LEU A 194 12.78 17.76 -15.42
N ASP A 195 13.52 17.68 -16.50
CA ASP A 195 13.41 16.57 -17.46
C ASP A 195 14.20 15.37 -16.95
N TYR A 196 13.71 14.15 -17.25
CA TYR A 196 14.41 12.89 -17.01
C TYR A 196 13.91 11.83 -17.99
N THR A 197 14.61 10.70 -18.07
CA THR A 197 14.20 9.54 -18.88
C THR A 197 13.96 8.35 -17.96
N PRO A 198 12.72 7.89 -17.78
CA PRO A 198 12.46 6.65 -17.03
C PRO A 198 12.88 5.44 -17.84
N LEU A 199 13.55 4.50 -17.19
CA LEU A 199 13.81 3.15 -17.71
C LEU A 199 13.14 2.16 -16.77
N THR A 200 11.99 1.63 -17.20
CA THR A 200 11.11 0.79 -16.38
C THR A 200 11.38 -0.68 -16.58
N PHE A 201 11.26 -1.45 -15.50
CA PHE A 201 11.47 -2.89 -15.47
C PHE A 201 10.34 -3.57 -14.67
N GLU A 202 10.10 -4.82 -14.96
CA GLU A 202 9.10 -5.63 -14.26
C GLU A 202 9.63 -6.24 -12.95
N THR A 203 10.92 -6.62 -12.96
CA THR A 203 11.60 -7.27 -11.84
C THR A 203 12.95 -6.64 -11.53
N ASN A 204 13.49 -6.94 -10.35
CA ASN A 204 14.76 -6.38 -9.88
C ASN A 204 15.98 -6.87 -10.69
N ASP A 205 16.00 -8.12 -11.15
CA ASP A 205 17.20 -8.68 -11.81
C ASP A 205 17.58 -7.94 -13.09
N PRO A 206 16.68 -7.75 -14.08
CA PRO A 206 17.00 -6.98 -15.28
C PRO A 206 17.25 -5.49 -14.96
N LEU A 207 16.61 -4.92 -13.91
CA LEU A 207 16.86 -3.56 -13.47
C LEU A 207 18.29 -3.45 -12.91
N GLN A 208 18.68 -4.35 -12.02
CA GLN A 208 20.02 -4.37 -11.44
C GLN A 208 21.09 -4.55 -12.53
N ALA A 209 20.89 -5.46 -13.46
CA ALA A 209 21.80 -5.66 -14.60
C ALA A 209 21.97 -4.38 -15.44
N ALA A 210 20.85 -3.68 -15.73
CA ALA A 210 20.91 -2.41 -16.46
C ALA A 210 21.65 -1.32 -15.68
N PHE A 211 21.50 -1.28 -14.35
CA PHE A 211 22.21 -0.34 -13.49
C PHE A 211 23.71 -0.68 -13.42
N GLU A 212 24.08 -1.96 -13.29
CA GLU A 212 25.48 -2.43 -13.33
C GLU A 212 26.17 -2.06 -14.67
N GLU A 213 25.43 -2.16 -15.78
CA GLU A 213 25.89 -1.77 -17.12
C GLU A 213 25.93 -0.23 -17.31
N LYS A 214 25.62 0.57 -16.29
CA LYS A 214 25.51 2.03 -16.35
C LYS A 214 24.54 2.55 -17.43
N ARG A 215 23.46 1.81 -17.68
CA ARG A 215 22.36 2.25 -18.57
C ARG A 215 21.42 3.23 -17.88
N CYS A 216 21.49 3.32 -16.56
CA CYS A 216 20.80 4.29 -15.74
C CYS A 216 21.81 5.07 -14.91
N ASP A 217 21.54 6.36 -14.74
CA ASP A 217 22.30 7.26 -13.87
C ASP A 217 21.88 7.12 -12.40
N GLY A 218 20.63 6.72 -12.19
CA GLY A 218 20.04 6.50 -10.87
C GLY A 218 19.11 5.30 -10.83
N TRP A 219 18.93 4.74 -9.64
CA TRP A 219 17.94 3.70 -9.31
C TRP A 219 17.09 4.20 -8.16
N THR A 220 15.77 4.26 -8.35
CA THR A 220 14.83 4.68 -7.32
C THR A 220 13.91 3.54 -6.89
N THR A 221 13.76 3.37 -5.60
CA THR A 221 12.80 2.53 -4.89
C THR A 221 12.82 2.91 -3.40
N ASP A 222 12.18 2.13 -2.53
CA ASP A 222 12.23 2.26 -1.08
C ASP A 222 13.69 2.26 -0.57
N LYS A 223 14.01 3.09 0.41
CA LYS A 223 15.37 3.21 0.95
C LYS A 223 15.89 1.90 1.54
N SER A 224 15.03 1.12 2.18
CA SER A 224 15.39 -0.21 2.66
C SER A 224 15.78 -1.14 1.52
N GLY A 225 15.01 -1.11 0.42
CA GLY A 225 15.33 -1.84 -0.80
C GLY A 225 16.63 -1.41 -1.44
N LEU A 226 16.90 -0.10 -1.52
CA LEU A 226 18.18 0.43 -2.00
C LEU A 226 19.34 -0.01 -1.12
N ALA A 227 19.15 -0.02 0.20
CA ALA A 227 20.17 -0.48 1.14
C ALA A 227 20.50 -1.96 0.94
N SER A 228 19.47 -2.81 0.75
CA SER A 228 19.62 -4.22 0.43
C SER A 228 20.40 -4.41 -0.88
N LYS A 229 19.96 -3.79 -1.97
CA LYS A 229 20.59 -3.91 -3.28
C LYS A 229 22.01 -3.34 -3.32
N ARG A 230 22.27 -2.28 -2.57
CA ARG A 230 23.62 -1.74 -2.39
C ARG A 230 24.52 -2.74 -1.68
N ALA A 231 24.04 -3.38 -0.60
CA ALA A 231 24.83 -4.34 0.19
C ALA A 231 25.26 -5.56 -0.64
N GLU A 232 24.41 -5.95 -1.60
CA GLU A 232 24.64 -7.10 -2.50
C GLU A 232 25.32 -6.70 -3.82
N PHE A 233 25.64 -5.42 -4.03
CA PHE A 233 26.17 -4.95 -5.31
C PHE A 233 27.50 -5.65 -5.62
N PRO A 234 27.65 -6.24 -6.82
CA PRO A 234 28.77 -7.14 -7.08
C PRO A 234 30.12 -6.41 -7.13
N ALA A 235 31.14 -7.06 -6.57
CA ALA A 235 32.50 -6.51 -6.58
C ALA A 235 33.05 -6.23 -7.98
N SER A 236 32.58 -6.99 -8.98
CA SER A 236 32.91 -6.78 -10.40
C SER A 236 32.42 -5.44 -10.95
N ALA A 237 31.34 -4.88 -10.35
CA ALA A 237 30.76 -3.57 -10.68
C ALA A 237 31.20 -2.47 -9.69
N GLY A 238 32.14 -2.75 -8.79
CA GLY A 238 32.69 -1.81 -7.82
C GLY A 238 32.29 -2.05 -6.38
N GLY A 239 31.36 -2.98 -6.13
CA GLY A 239 30.86 -3.31 -4.80
C GLY A 239 30.01 -2.20 -4.15
N PRO A 240 29.60 -2.39 -2.87
CA PRO A 240 28.73 -1.45 -2.14
C PRO A 240 29.25 -0.01 -2.07
N ASP A 241 30.57 0.17 -2.06
CA ASP A 241 31.20 1.48 -1.93
C ASP A 241 31.17 2.29 -3.23
N ALA A 242 30.89 1.66 -4.37
CA ALA A 242 30.67 2.36 -5.63
C ALA A 242 29.35 3.12 -5.67
N LEU A 243 28.44 2.89 -4.71
CA LEU A 243 27.10 3.41 -4.69
C LEU A 243 26.82 4.29 -3.47
N VAL A 244 26.00 5.30 -3.68
CA VAL A 244 25.49 6.22 -2.66
C VAL A 244 23.96 6.31 -2.77
N VAL A 245 23.28 6.20 -1.65
CA VAL A 245 21.86 6.59 -1.56
C VAL A 245 21.82 8.06 -1.14
N LEU A 246 21.16 8.90 -1.96
CA LEU A 246 21.04 10.33 -1.69
C LEU A 246 20.28 10.57 -0.37
N ALA A 247 20.59 11.66 0.31
CA ALA A 247 19.99 11.98 1.61
C ALA A 247 18.49 12.25 1.53
N GLU A 248 18.03 12.79 0.40
CA GLU A 248 16.64 13.13 0.19
C GLU A 248 15.71 11.92 0.33
N THR A 249 14.49 12.21 0.80
CA THR A 249 13.39 11.25 0.83
C THR A 249 12.28 11.81 -0.05
N LEU A 250 11.98 11.11 -1.14
CA LEU A 250 11.05 11.59 -2.17
C LEU A 250 9.59 11.42 -1.74
N SER A 251 9.30 10.39 -0.97
CA SER A 251 7.97 10.09 -0.44
C SER A 251 8.05 9.32 0.87
N LYS A 252 6.91 9.17 1.55
CA LYS A 252 6.73 8.25 2.67
C LYS A 252 6.06 6.99 2.14
N GLU A 253 6.61 5.84 2.51
CA GLU A 253 6.15 4.54 2.06
C GLU A 253 5.78 3.69 3.29
N PRO A 254 4.55 3.83 3.85
CA PRO A 254 4.07 2.94 4.91
C PRO A 254 3.69 1.60 4.28
N LEU A 255 4.46 0.55 4.58
CA LEU A 255 4.27 -0.79 4.04
C LEU A 255 3.36 -1.61 4.95
N GLY A 256 2.46 -2.39 4.37
CA GLY A 256 1.56 -3.22 5.14
C GLY A 256 0.94 -4.37 4.34
N PRO A 257 0.39 -5.38 5.06
CA PRO A 257 -0.39 -6.46 4.48
C PRO A 257 -1.73 -5.99 3.94
N LEU A 258 -2.21 -6.68 2.90
CA LEU A 258 -3.52 -6.46 2.30
C LEU A 258 -4.33 -7.75 2.27
N THR A 259 -5.63 -7.60 2.55
CA THR A 259 -6.68 -8.58 2.32
C THR A 259 -7.61 -8.09 1.22
N ARG A 260 -8.50 -8.93 0.74
CA ARG A 260 -9.62 -8.50 -0.11
C ARG A 260 -10.56 -7.58 0.66
N ASP A 261 -11.18 -6.64 -0.04
CA ASP A 261 -12.25 -5.78 0.49
C ASP A 261 -13.48 -6.63 0.89
N ASN A 262 -14.23 -6.14 1.87
CA ASN A 262 -15.46 -6.76 2.41
C ASN A 262 -15.27 -8.12 3.11
N ASP A 263 -14.06 -8.53 3.42
CA ASP A 263 -13.74 -9.76 4.18
C ASP A 263 -13.27 -9.42 5.61
N SER A 264 -14.20 -8.94 6.42
CA SER A 264 -13.90 -8.42 7.76
C SER A 264 -13.35 -9.49 8.72
N GLU A 265 -13.75 -10.75 8.58
CA GLU A 265 -13.25 -11.82 9.44
C GLU A 265 -11.78 -12.12 9.19
N PHE A 266 -11.38 -12.25 7.93
CA PHE A 266 -9.99 -12.49 7.58
C PHE A 266 -9.13 -11.25 7.85
N TYR A 267 -9.65 -10.05 7.54
CA TYR A 267 -9.02 -8.78 7.86
C TYR A 267 -8.69 -8.67 9.36
N ASP A 268 -9.66 -8.94 10.23
CA ASP A 268 -9.47 -8.87 11.68
C ASP A 268 -8.38 -9.83 12.17
N VAL A 269 -8.37 -11.07 11.66
CA VAL A 269 -7.32 -12.04 11.99
C VAL A 269 -5.94 -11.52 11.60
N VAL A 270 -5.78 -11.06 10.36
CA VAL A 270 -4.48 -10.53 9.88
C VAL A 270 -4.05 -9.32 10.69
N GLN A 271 -4.96 -8.37 10.94
CA GLN A 271 -4.67 -7.17 11.71
C GLN A 271 -4.21 -7.48 13.15
N TRP A 272 -4.93 -8.39 13.84
CA TRP A 272 -4.56 -8.78 15.19
C TRP A 272 -3.24 -9.58 15.25
N VAL A 273 -2.93 -10.36 14.22
CA VAL A 273 -1.61 -11.01 14.09
C VAL A 273 -0.51 -9.95 13.95
N VAL A 274 -0.70 -8.93 13.11
CA VAL A 274 0.27 -7.85 12.94
C VAL A 274 0.50 -7.11 14.27
N PHE A 275 -0.56 -6.77 15.01
CA PHE A 275 -0.43 -6.14 16.32
C PHE A 275 0.24 -7.06 17.35
N GLY A 276 -0.06 -8.36 17.31
CA GLY A 276 0.60 -9.36 18.14
C GLY A 276 2.10 -9.46 17.88
N MET A 277 2.51 -9.42 16.62
CA MET A 277 3.92 -9.41 16.22
C MET A 277 4.64 -8.16 16.70
N MET A 278 4.03 -6.97 16.57
CA MET A 278 4.57 -5.72 17.09
C MET A 278 4.73 -5.77 18.62
N GLN A 279 3.73 -6.26 19.33
CA GLN A 279 3.78 -6.41 20.78
C GLN A 279 4.86 -7.42 21.21
N ALA A 280 5.04 -8.49 20.46
CA ALA A 280 6.09 -9.48 20.72
C ALA A 280 7.49 -8.85 20.56
N GLU A 281 7.70 -8.06 19.50
CA GLU A 281 8.96 -7.34 19.29
C GLU A 281 9.25 -6.35 20.44
N GLU A 282 8.27 -5.53 20.80
CA GLU A 282 8.38 -4.57 21.93
C GLU A 282 8.66 -5.26 23.27
N SER A 283 8.15 -6.47 23.45
CA SER A 283 8.36 -7.28 24.65
C SER A 283 9.66 -8.10 24.62
N GLY A 284 10.45 -8.00 23.53
CA GLY A 284 11.68 -8.75 23.33
C GLY A 284 11.46 -10.26 23.12
N LEU A 285 10.25 -10.64 22.70
CA LEU A 285 9.94 -12.03 22.35
C LEU A 285 10.44 -12.29 20.92
N SER A 286 11.20 -13.36 20.76
CA SER A 286 11.60 -13.84 19.43
C SER A 286 10.51 -14.73 18.83
N LEU A 287 10.35 -14.70 17.49
CA LEU A 287 9.49 -15.63 16.75
C LEU A 287 9.76 -17.11 17.04
N ILE A 288 10.93 -17.44 17.55
CA ILE A 288 11.28 -18.81 18.02
C ILE A 288 10.38 -19.25 19.20
N HIS A 289 9.72 -18.31 19.87
CA HIS A 289 8.88 -18.58 21.04
C HIS A 289 7.38 -18.59 20.72
N ILE A 290 7.02 -18.32 19.48
CA ILE A 290 5.67 -18.36 18.95
C ILE A 290 5.53 -19.61 18.07
#